data_15e9837d6d8dfba87d3591aed9c75369
#
_entry.id   15e9837d6d8dfba87d3591aed9c75369
#
_cell.length_a   1.000
_cell.length_b   1.000
_cell.length_c   1.000
_cell.angle_alpha   90.00
_cell.angle_beta   90.00
_cell.angle_gamma   90.00
#
_symmetry.space_group_name_H-M   'P 1'
#
loop_
_entity.id
_entity.type
_entity.pdbx_description
1 polymer ?
#
loop_
_entity_poly.entity_id
_entity_poly.type
_entity_poly.pdbx_seq_one_letter_code
_entity_poly.pdbx_strand_id
1 'polypeptide(L)'
;MNKYNTFLILPIFKNKKFSQNDIFNQKNFISRSSETRSLVQALDASIIFEKIINISIPKSSLLINNTVANEINNNFDLSLVDLIVFDCSLSPIQQRNLERIFQKKIIDR
;
A
#
# COMPACT_ATOMS: atom_id res chain seq x y z
N MET A 1 13.78 4.72 -21.89
CA MET A 1 13.95 4.18 -20.55
C MET A 1 12.61 3.87 -19.96
N ASN A 2 12.39 2.62 -19.59
CA ASN A 2 11.10 2.17 -19.11
C ASN A 2 11.06 2.19 -17.60
N LYS A 3 10.46 3.24 -17.04
CA LYS A 3 10.18 3.25 -15.63
C LYS A 3 8.87 2.53 -15.38
N TYR A 4 8.84 1.73 -14.32
CA TYR A 4 7.61 1.06 -13.91
C TYR A 4 6.69 2.07 -13.25
N ASN A 5 5.48 2.20 -13.76
CA ASN A 5 4.46 3.04 -13.14
C ASN A 5 3.93 2.34 -11.90
N THR A 6 4.11 2.96 -10.75
CA THR A 6 3.87 2.33 -9.46
C THR A 6 2.72 3.00 -8.72
N PHE A 7 1.85 2.17 -8.16
CA PHE A 7 0.82 2.60 -7.22
C PHE A 7 1.34 2.27 -5.82
N LEU A 8 1.55 3.30 -5.00
CA LEU A 8 2.04 3.12 -3.64
C LEU A 8 0.87 3.14 -2.66
N ILE A 9 0.70 2.07 -1.90
CA ILE A 9 -0.33 1.96 -0.89
C ILE A 9 0.32 2.04 0.48
N LEU A 10 -0.16 2.97 1.30
CA LEU A 10 0.40 3.29 2.61
C LEU A 10 -0.61 2.92 3.70
N PRO A 11 -0.54 1.70 4.25
CA PRO A 11 -1.46 1.30 5.30
C PRO A 11 -1.12 1.96 6.62
N ILE A 12 -2.15 2.42 7.33
CA ILE A 12 -2.04 2.88 8.69
C ILE A 12 -2.88 1.94 9.55
N PHE A 13 -2.23 1.26 10.48
CA PHE A 13 -2.91 0.32 11.37
C PHE A 13 -3.36 1.09 12.61
N LYS A 14 -4.68 1.19 12.78
CA LYS A 14 -5.23 1.88 13.93
C LYS A 14 -5.21 0.97 15.15
N ASN A 15 -4.49 1.40 16.16
CA ASN A 15 -4.50 0.72 17.44
C ASN A 15 -5.30 1.55 18.42
N LYS A 16 -6.42 1.02 18.88
CA LYS A 16 -7.35 1.76 19.75
C LYS A 16 -6.78 2.13 21.12
N LYS A 17 -5.63 1.57 21.47
CA LYS A 17 -5.07 1.76 22.82
C LYS A 17 -4.21 3.00 22.97
N PHE A 18 -3.93 3.76 21.90
CA PHE A 18 -2.88 4.77 21.96
C PHE A 18 -3.26 6.10 21.35
N SER A 19 -4.37 6.67 21.79
CA SER A 19 -4.72 8.04 21.42
C SER A 19 -3.66 9.06 21.85
N GLN A 20 -2.88 8.74 22.90
CA GLN A 20 -1.82 9.62 23.39
C GLN A 20 -0.58 9.63 22.52
N ASN A 21 -0.44 8.70 21.59
CA ASN A 21 0.75 8.56 20.76
C ASN A 21 0.53 8.96 19.30
N ASP A 22 -0.54 9.70 19.01
CA ASP A 22 -0.88 10.05 17.64
C ASP A 22 0.24 10.84 16.95
N ILE A 23 0.87 11.77 17.66
CA ILE A 23 1.95 12.58 17.09
C ILE A 23 3.16 11.70 16.77
N PHE A 24 3.51 10.80 17.68
CA PHE A 24 4.62 9.89 17.47
C PHE A 24 4.35 8.94 16.31
N ASN A 25 3.13 8.41 16.23
CA ASN A 25 2.72 7.53 15.14
C ASN A 25 2.72 8.25 13.80
N GLN A 26 2.33 9.51 13.78
CA GLN A 26 2.38 10.32 12.55
C GLN A 26 3.82 10.53 12.08
N LYS A 27 4.74 10.82 12.99
CA LYS A 27 6.16 10.98 12.64
C LYS A 27 6.73 9.69 12.09
N ASN A 28 6.42 8.56 12.73
CA ASN A 28 6.88 7.26 12.25
C ASN A 28 6.31 6.94 10.86
N PHE A 29 5.05 7.26 10.64
CA PHE A 29 4.41 7.06 9.35
C PHE A 29 5.10 7.92 8.27
N ILE A 30 5.35 9.20 8.55
CA ILE A 30 5.98 10.10 7.59
C ILE A 30 7.38 9.61 7.24
N SER A 31 8.19 9.26 8.24
CA SER A 31 9.54 8.75 8.01
C SER A 31 9.53 7.47 7.21
N ARG A 32 8.65 6.53 7.57
CA ARG A 32 8.58 5.24 6.89
C ARG A 32 8.10 5.39 5.46
N SER A 33 7.08 6.21 5.22
CA SER A 33 6.56 6.39 3.86
C SER A 33 7.57 7.13 2.98
N SER A 34 8.29 8.10 3.52
CA SER A 34 9.35 8.79 2.80
C SER A 34 10.46 7.83 2.40
N GLU A 35 10.86 6.94 3.31
CA GLU A 35 11.85 5.92 3.04
C GLU A 35 11.37 4.96 1.95
N THR A 36 10.12 4.54 2.00
CA THR A 36 9.56 3.65 1.00
C THR A 36 9.52 4.30 -0.37
N ARG A 37 9.15 5.58 -0.45
CA ARG A 37 9.18 6.32 -1.71
C ARG A 37 10.58 6.35 -2.30
N SER A 38 11.58 6.59 -1.47
CA SER A 38 12.98 6.60 -1.91
C SER A 38 13.42 5.24 -2.43
N LEU A 39 13.02 4.16 -1.76
CA LEU A 39 13.35 2.81 -2.20
C LEU A 39 12.70 2.48 -3.54
N VAL A 40 11.44 2.86 -3.72
CA VAL A 40 10.72 2.63 -4.97
C VAL A 40 11.41 3.39 -6.11
N GLN A 41 11.77 4.64 -5.88
CA GLN A 41 12.43 5.45 -6.90
C GLN A 41 13.81 4.91 -7.25
N ALA A 42 14.51 4.33 -6.27
CA ALA A 42 15.82 3.71 -6.53
C ALA A 42 15.73 2.46 -7.40
N LEU A 43 14.55 1.85 -7.51
CA LEU A 43 14.32 0.70 -8.35
C LEU A 43 13.87 1.08 -9.77
N ASP A 44 14.09 2.31 -10.16
CA ASP A 44 13.69 2.84 -11.48
C ASP A 44 12.18 2.79 -11.68
N ALA A 45 11.44 3.07 -10.63
CA ALA A 45 9.99 3.11 -10.64
C ALA A 45 9.49 4.53 -10.42
N SER A 46 8.39 4.88 -11.08
CA SER A 46 7.74 6.18 -10.92
C SER A 46 6.45 5.99 -10.14
N ILE A 47 6.29 6.71 -9.04
CA ILE A 47 5.07 6.65 -8.25
C ILE A 47 4.04 7.57 -8.91
N ILE A 48 3.03 6.98 -9.55
CA ILE A 48 1.99 7.77 -10.23
C ILE A 48 0.73 7.92 -9.37
N PHE A 49 0.49 7.01 -8.43
CA PHE A 49 -0.63 7.08 -7.50
C PHE A 49 -0.15 6.71 -6.11
N GLU A 50 -0.71 7.37 -5.10
CA GLU A 50 -0.52 7.02 -3.69
C GLU A 50 -1.88 7.01 -3.00
N LYS A 51 -2.10 6.06 -2.10
CA LYS A 51 -3.30 6.02 -1.29
C LYS A 51 -2.97 5.59 0.12
N ILE A 52 -3.46 6.36 1.08
CA ILE A 52 -3.38 6.02 2.49
C ILE A 52 -4.63 5.23 2.86
N ILE A 53 -4.44 4.08 3.49
CA ILE A 53 -5.53 3.20 3.89
C ILE A 53 -5.48 3.00 5.39
N ASN A 54 -6.59 3.30 6.07
CA ASN A 54 -6.72 3.06 7.49
C ASN A 54 -7.24 1.64 7.71
N ILE A 55 -6.48 0.83 8.43
CA ILE A 55 -6.83 -0.56 8.69
C ILE A 55 -7.06 -0.73 10.19
N SER A 56 -8.30 -1.02 10.56
CA SER A 56 -8.65 -1.28 11.96
C SER A 56 -8.34 -2.73 12.34
N ILE A 57 -8.77 -3.67 11.50
CA ILE A 57 -8.57 -5.10 11.70
C ILE A 57 -8.02 -5.68 10.40
N PRO A 58 -6.73 -6.04 10.37
CA PRO A 58 -6.17 -6.65 9.16
C PRO A 58 -6.82 -8.01 8.90
N LYS A 59 -7.17 -8.26 7.66
CA LYS A 59 -7.71 -9.56 7.26
C LYS A 59 -6.57 -10.49 6.90
N SER A 60 -6.67 -11.73 7.36
CA SER A 60 -5.62 -12.72 7.13
C SER A 60 -5.49 -13.10 5.66
N SER A 61 -6.59 -13.01 4.90
CA SER A 61 -6.61 -13.43 3.51
C SER A 61 -6.25 -12.32 2.53
N LEU A 62 -6.48 -11.05 2.89
CA LEU A 62 -6.36 -9.96 1.92
C LEU A 62 -5.67 -8.72 2.47
N LEU A 63 -5.59 -8.56 3.77
CA LEU A 63 -5.15 -7.38 4.50
C LEU A 63 -6.22 -6.28 4.52
N ILE A 64 -6.76 -5.92 3.37
CA ILE A 64 -7.80 -4.90 3.24
C ILE A 64 -9.15 -5.57 3.01
N ASN A 65 -10.24 -4.84 3.26
CA ASN A 65 -11.56 -5.39 3.00
C ASN A 65 -11.96 -5.18 1.53
N ASN A 66 -13.03 -5.87 1.13
CA ASN A 66 -13.48 -5.80 -0.27
C ASN A 66 -13.93 -4.41 -0.67
N THR A 67 -14.47 -3.63 0.27
CA THR A 67 -14.91 -2.27 -0.01
C THR A 67 -13.72 -1.41 -0.43
N VAL A 68 -12.61 -1.50 0.29
CA VAL A 68 -11.40 -0.74 -0.03
C VAL A 68 -10.83 -1.20 -1.37
N ALA A 69 -10.80 -2.51 -1.62
CA ALA A 69 -10.32 -3.04 -2.90
C ALA A 69 -11.16 -2.51 -4.06
N ASN A 70 -12.49 -2.48 -3.89
CA ASN A 70 -13.38 -1.97 -4.93
C ASN A 70 -13.20 -0.47 -5.13
N GLU A 71 -12.97 0.30 -4.07
CA GLU A 71 -12.69 1.73 -4.19
C GLU A 71 -11.44 1.97 -5.02
N ILE A 72 -10.40 1.19 -4.79
CA ILE A 72 -9.17 1.34 -5.56
C ILE A 72 -9.41 1.02 -7.03
N ASN A 73 -10.12 -0.06 -7.32
CA ASN A 73 -10.42 -0.42 -8.70
C ASN A 73 -11.29 0.61 -9.41
N ASN A 74 -12.19 1.27 -8.67
CA ASN A 74 -13.13 2.22 -9.26
C ASN A 74 -12.56 3.63 -9.38
N ASN A 75 -11.69 4.04 -8.46
CA ASN A 75 -11.21 5.41 -8.39
C ASN A 75 -9.87 5.64 -9.07
N PHE A 76 -9.14 4.59 -9.40
CA PHE A 76 -7.84 4.69 -10.04
C PHE A 76 -7.82 3.87 -11.33
N ASP A 77 -7.21 4.43 -12.35
CA ASP A 77 -7.06 3.73 -13.63
C ASP A 77 -5.85 2.79 -13.52
N LEU A 78 -6.10 1.54 -13.15
CA LEU A 78 -5.04 0.57 -12.96
C LEU A 78 -4.41 0.13 -14.29
N SER A 79 -5.02 0.45 -15.42
CA SER A 79 -4.37 0.18 -16.71
C SER A 79 -3.08 0.97 -16.88
N LEU A 80 -2.91 2.06 -16.15
CA LEU A 80 -1.70 2.87 -16.17
C LEU A 80 -0.63 2.36 -15.21
N VAL A 81 -0.96 1.38 -14.39
CA VAL A 81 -0.09 0.91 -13.31
C VAL A 81 0.58 -0.40 -13.72
N ASP A 82 1.88 -0.48 -13.51
CA ASP A 82 2.64 -1.70 -13.76
C ASP A 82 2.77 -2.57 -12.52
N LEU A 83 2.92 -1.94 -11.36
CA LEU A 83 3.02 -2.68 -10.11
C LEU A 83 2.45 -1.88 -8.95
N ILE A 84 2.05 -2.59 -7.89
CA ILE A 84 1.51 -2.00 -6.68
C ILE A 84 2.44 -2.35 -5.53
N VAL A 85 2.88 -1.34 -4.78
CA VAL A 85 3.75 -1.53 -3.62
C VAL A 85 2.96 -1.24 -2.36
N PHE A 86 2.96 -2.18 -1.43
CA PHE A 86 2.37 -2.01 -0.10
C PHE A 86 3.48 -1.69 0.89
N ASP A 87 3.35 -0.59 1.60
CA ASP A 87 4.31 -0.19 2.64
C ASP A 87 4.05 -0.93 3.94
N CYS A 88 4.06 -2.25 3.87
CA CYS A 88 3.90 -3.15 5.01
C CYS A 88 4.27 -4.56 4.57
N SER A 89 4.43 -5.46 5.54
CA SER A 89 4.68 -6.86 5.23
C SER A 89 3.37 -7.55 4.87
N LEU A 90 3.40 -8.36 3.83
CA LEU A 90 2.26 -9.16 3.39
C LEU A 90 2.59 -10.65 3.55
N SER A 91 1.62 -11.44 3.99
CA SER A 91 1.76 -12.89 3.95
C SER A 91 1.69 -13.35 2.48
N PRO A 92 2.22 -14.55 2.17
CA PRO A 92 2.10 -15.07 0.80
C PRO A 92 0.65 -15.20 0.33
N ILE A 93 -0.27 -15.52 1.24
CA ILE A 93 -1.69 -15.63 0.90
C ILE A 93 -2.27 -14.26 0.58
N GLN A 94 -1.94 -13.24 1.38
CA GLN A 94 -2.39 -11.87 1.13
C GLN A 94 -1.85 -11.37 -0.21
N GLN A 95 -0.58 -11.59 -0.46
CA GLN A 95 0.04 -11.13 -1.71
C GLN A 95 -0.63 -11.77 -2.92
N ARG A 96 -0.84 -13.09 -2.89
CA ARG A 96 -1.46 -13.79 -4.00
C ARG A 96 -2.89 -13.33 -4.24
N ASN A 97 -3.66 -13.13 -3.17
CA ASN A 97 -5.04 -12.70 -3.31
C ASN A 97 -5.14 -11.26 -3.81
N LEU A 98 -4.24 -10.38 -3.38
CA LEU A 98 -4.19 -9.02 -3.88
C LEU A 98 -3.80 -8.98 -5.36
N GLU A 99 -2.84 -9.82 -5.78
CA GLU A 99 -2.47 -9.93 -7.18
C GLU A 99 -3.66 -10.38 -8.04
N ARG A 100 -4.46 -11.28 -7.50
CA ARG A 100 -5.64 -11.78 -8.21
C ARG A 100 -6.71 -10.69 -8.36
N ILE A 101 -6.94 -9.91 -7.30
CA ILE A 101 -7.98 -8.88 -7.31
C ILE A 101 -7.59 -7.71 -8.21
N PHE A 102 -6.36 -7.25 -8.12
CA PHE A 102 -5.93 -6.08 -8.89
C PHE A 102 -5.35 -6.45 -10.24
N GLN A 103 -5.01 -7.71 -10.46
CA GLN A 103 -4.40 -8.19 -11.70
C GLN A 103 -3.10 -7.44 -12.02
N LYS A 104 -2.35 -7.13 -10.97
CA LYS A 104 -1.06 -6.46 -11.05
C LYS A 104 -0.10 -7.15 -10.12
N LYS A 105 1.20 -6.98 -10.39
CA LYS A 105 2.22 -7.49 -9.49
C LYS A 105 2.16 -6.70 -8.18
N ILE A 106 2.18 -7.42 -7.08
CA ILE A 106 2.15 -6.84 -5.73
C ILE A 106 3.53 -7.05 -5.10
N ILE A 107 4.08 -5.97 -4.57
CA ILE A 107 5.35 -6.02 -3.85
C ILE A 107 5.08 -5.48 -2.45
N ASP A 108 5.60 -6.16 -1.45
CA ASP A 108 5.54 -5.68 -0.08
C ASP A 108 6.90 -5.17 0.37
N ARG A 109 6.90 -4.59 1.55
CA ARG A 109 8.14 -4.07 2.10
C ARG A 109 8.73 -4.91 3.21
#